data_0dd4d71ea62c449b157ab3bfa69883d9
#
_entry.id   0dd4d71ea62c449b157ab3bfa69883d9
#
_cell.length_a   1.000
_cell.length_b   1.000
_cell.length_c   1.000
_cell.angle_alpha   90.00
_cell.angle_beta   90.00
_cell.angle_gamma   90.00
#
_symmetry.space_group_name_H-M   'P 1'
#
loop_
_entity.id
_entity.type
_entity.pdbx_description
1 polymer ?
#
loop_
_entity_poly.entity_id
_entity_poly.type
_entity_poly.pdbx_seq_one_letter_code
_entity_poly.pdbx_strand_id
1 'polypeptide(L)'
;MARRLSSIAPDWWDYTTLDEGIIRDAASLSMRDLEQLSRPGFKVVMYDTLEDFYLAEALEYIHSWRESSHDNPVGICGPIGPTEQLPLVARLVNELEIDLTTAHFWGMDEWLGSGGREVDVSHPLSFERADRELCFDRIAGHLKMPEENLHFPAADTKPYVASWEGVRCAVMQGGQGDIKHWAFNDPPRREGEYTDAPPSPEEYRGLGTRIVELHPITLAQNARTSGGGNITLVPQQAITVGPLETWQAEKVSTWQAGTHDNPLGQRLTA
;
A
#
# COMPACT_ATOMS: atom_id res chain seq x y z
N MET A 1 20.35 -22.71 14.35
CA MET A 1 21.34 -21.63 14.13
C MET A 1 20.67 -20.31 14.52
N ALA A 2 21.41 -19.42 15.20
CA ALA A 2 20.87 -18.06 15.46
C ALA A 2 20.65 -17.34 14.12
N ARG A 3 19.48 -16.69 13.98
CA ARG A 3 19.18 -15.92 12.77
C ARG A 3 20.11 -14.70 12.70
N ARG A 4 20.47 -14.32 11.48
CA ARG A 4 21.32 -13.18 11.18
C ARG A 4 20.73 -11.88 11.73
N LEU A 5 21.58 -10.96 12.17
CA LEU A 5 21.19 -9.61 12.50
C LEU A 5 20.97 -8.78 11.22
N SER A 6 20.07 -7.80 11.29
CA SER A 6 19.93 -6.81 10.24
C SER A 6 21.25 -6.09 9.98
N SER A 7 21.55 -5.85 8.70
CA SER A 7 22.75 -5.12 8.27
C SER A 7 22.68 -3.61 8.51
N ILE A 8 21.44 -3.08 8.72
CA ILE A 8 21.18 -1.64 8.80
C ILE A 8 20.63 -1.27 10.18
N ALA A 9 19.72 -2.09 10.73
CA ALA A 9 19.06 -1.84 11.99
C ALA A 9 19.11 -3.13 12.85
N PRO A 10 20.23 -3.39 13.60
CA PRO A 10 20.43 -4.66 14.31
C PRO A 10 19.31 -5.03 15.29
N ASP A 11 18.59 -4.04 15.80
CA ASP A 11 17.47 -4.22 16.73
C ASP A 11 16.13 -4.53 16.03
N TRP A 12 16.16 -4.72 14.70
CA TRP A 12 14.97 -4.98 13.88
C TRP A 12 15.11 -6.24 13.05
N TRP A 13 13.98 -6.82 12.66
CA TRP A 13 13.90 -7.75 11.55
C TRP A 13 13.79 -6.96 10.25
N ASP A 14 14.35 -7.50 9.15
CA ASP A 14 14.16 -6.96 7.80
C ASP A 14 14.58 -8.01 6.75
N TYR A 15 14.49 -7.66 5.46
CA TYR A 15 14.84 -8.56 4.37
C TYR A 15 16.32 -8.98 4.38
N THR A 16 17.23 -8.22 5.03
CA THR A 16 18.66 -8.59 5.14
C THR A 16 18.88 -9.75 6.13
N THR A 17 17.85 -10.09 6.90
CA THR A 17 17.86 -11.23 7.82
C THR A 17 17.37 -12.54 7.17
N LEU A 18 16.90 -12.48 5.91
CA LEU A 18 16.55 -13.67 5.12
C LEU A 18 17.78 -14.51 4.81
N ASP A 19 17.53 -15.75 4.41
CA ASP A 19 18.59 -16.63 3.89
C ASP A 19 19.30 -15.98 2.70
N GLU A 20 20.64 -16.05 2.71
CA GLU A 20 21.46 -15.46 1.64
C GLU A 20 21.18 -16.11 0.28
N GLY A 21 20.74 -17.37 0.25
CA GLY A 21 20.31 -18.06 -0.95
C GLY A 21 19.10 -17.37 -1.58
N ILE A 22 18.08 -17.04 -0.79
CA ILE A 22 16.87 -16.36 -1.26
C ILE A 22 17.23 -14.99 -1.88
N ILE A 23 18.05 -14.22 -1.16
CA ILE A 23 18.47 -12.89 -1.64
C ILE A 23 19.27 -13.01 -2.94
N ARG A 24 20.21 -13.94 -3.00
CA ARG A 24 21.05 -14.15 -4.20
C ARG A 24 20.21 -14.62 -5.38
N ASP A 25 19.29 -15.57 -5.14
CA ASP A 25 18.44 -16.12 -6.20
C ASP A 25 17.52 -15.03 -6.75
N ALA A 26 16.86 -14.25 -5.89
CA ALA A 26 16.07 -13.09 -6.32
C ALA A 26 16.91 -12.07 -7.09
N ALA A 27 18.11 -11.72 -6.59
CA ALA A 27 18.99 -10.74 -7.24
C ALA A 27 19.51 -11.21 -8.62
N SER A 28 19.53 -12.52 -8.87
CA SER A 28 20.00 -13.09 -10.14
C SER A 28 18.94 -13.05 -11.26
N LEU A 29 17.65 -12.85 -10.92
CA LEU A 29 16.57 -12.84 -11.92
C LEU A 29 16.71 -11.63 -12.86
N SER A 30 16.61 -11.90 -14.15
CA SER A 30 16.46 -10.85 -15.15
C SER A 30 14.99 -10.41 -15.27
N MET A 31 14.74 -9.29 -15.94
CA MET A 31 13.36 -8.84 -16.23
C MET A 31 12.57 -9.88 -17.04
N ARG A 32 13.23 -10.56 -17.97
CA ARG A 32 12.60 -11.62 -18.76
C ARG A 32 12.20 -12.82 -17.91
N ASP A 33 12.98 -13.14 -16.86
CA ASP A 33 12.66 -14.26 -15.99
C ASP A 33 11.41 -13.96 -15.15
N LEU A 34 11.17 -12.68 -14.79
CA LEU A 34 10.03 -12.29 -13.95
C LEU A 34 8.69 -12.66 -14.57
N GLU A 35 8.50 -12.41 -15.89
CA GLU A 35 7.25 -12.77 -16.58
C GLU A 35 7.01 -14.29 -16.55
N GLN A 36 8.07 -15.09 -16.61
CA GLN A 36 8.01 -16.55 -16.60
C GLN A 36 7.61 -17.11 -15.22
N LEU A 37 7.67 -16.30 -14.15
CA LEU A 37 7.23 -16.67 -12.81
C LEU A 37 5.69 -16.63 -12.66
N SER A 38 4.97 -16.17 -13.68
CA SER A 38 3.51 -16.21 -13.69
C SER A 38 3.00 -17.64 -13.53
N ARG A 39 1.99 -17.82 -12.67
CA ARG A 39 1.40 -19.11 -12.35
C ARG A 39 -0.08 -18.96 -12.01
N PRO A 40 -0.88 -20.02 -11.90
CA PRO A 40 -2.27 -19.90 -11.47
C PRO A 40 -2.40 -19.10 -10.16
N GLY A 41 -3.23 -18.05 -10.18
CA GLY A 41 -3.43 -17.14 -9.05
C GLY A 41 -2.36 -16.06 -8.86
N PHE A 42 -1.29 -16.05 -9.66
CA PHE A 42 -0.26 -15.02 -9.62
C PHE A 42 0.21 -14.66 -11.02
N LYS A 43 0.11 -13.39 -11.39
CA LYS A 43 0.49 -12.91 -12.74
C LYS A 43 1.49 -11.76 -12.63
N VAL A 44 2.57 -11.87 -13.38
CA VAL A 44 3.51 -10.77 -13.63
C VAL A 44 3.15 -10.14 -14.98
N VAL A 45 3.02 -8.82 -15.00
CA VAL A 45 2.75 -8.04 -16.22
C VAL A 45 3.82 -6.97 -16.33
N MET A 46 4.43 -6.86 -17.50
CA MET A 46 5.43 -5.84 -17.81
C MET A 46 4.82 -4.77 -18.71
N TYR A 47 5.20 -3.55 -18.50
CA TYR A 47 4.81 -2.41 -19.33
C TYR A 47 6.08 -1.77 -19.91
N ASP A 48 6.04 -1.39 -21.18
CA ASP A 48 7.19 -0.80 -21.88
C ASP A 48 7.36 0.69 -21.54
N THR A 49 6.26 1.38 -21.17
CA THR A 49 6.25 2.80 -20.85
C THR A 49 5.61 3.06 -19.49
N LEU A 50 5.99 4.16 -18.84
CA LEU A 50 5.35 4.62 -17.61
C LEU A 50 3.90 5.07 -17.85
N GLU A 51 3.62 5.61 -19.02
CA GLU A 51 2.27 6.04 -19.42
C GLU A 51 1.31 4.84 -19.45
N ASP A 52 1.69 3.73 -20.09
CA ASP A 52 0.89 2.51 -20.11
C ASP A 52 0.76 1.89 -18.72
N PHE A 53 1.83 1.94 -17.93
CA PHE A 53 1.84 1.46 -16.56
C PHE A 53 0.83 2.22 -15.69
N TYR A 54 0.91 3.55 -15.63
CA TYR A 54 -0.01 4.36 -14.82
C TYR A 54 -1.45 4.33 -15.35
N LEU A 55 -1.63 4.23 -16.66
CA LEU A 55 -2.97 4.04 -17.24
C LEU A 55 -3.58 2.71 -16.81
N ALA A 56 -2.83 1.63 -16.87
CA ALA A 56 -3.30 0.31 -16.44
C ALA A 56 -3.61 0.28 -14.93
N GLU A 57 -2.80 0.95 -14.13
CA GLU A 57 -3.01 1.12 -12.70
C GLU A 57 -4.30 1.93 -12.40
N ALA A 58 -4.53 3.02 -13.13
CA ALA A 58 -5.75 3.82 -13.02
C ALA A 58 -7.00 3.04 -13.46
N LEU A 59 -6.88 2.20 -14.49
CA LEU A 59 -7.99 1.38 -14.97
C LEU A 59 -8.47 0.34 -13.95
N GLU A 60 -7.65 -0.07 -12.99
CA GLU A 60 -8.13 -0.92 -11.90
C GLU A 60 -9.20 -0.21 -11.07
N TYR A 61 -9.05 1.09 -10.78
CA TYR A 61 -10.07 1.91 -10.12
C TYR A 61 -11.36 1.96 -10.95
N ILE A 62 -11.22 2.29 -12.23
CA ILE A 62 -12.37 2.45 -13.13
C ILE A 62 -13.15 1.15 -13.28
N HIS A 63 -12.46 0.03 -13.49
CA HIS A 63 -13.11 -1.28 -13.60
C HIS A 63 -13.83 -1.66 -12.31
N SER A 64 -13.21 -1.46 -11.15
CA SER A 64 -13.80 -1.78 -9.86
C SER A 64 -15.06 -0.93 -9.60
N TRP A 65 -14.95 0.39 -9.73
CA TRP A 65 -16.04 1.30 -9.40
C TRP A 65 -17.23 1.20 -10.37
N ARG A 66 -17.00 0.86 -11.64
CA ARG A 66 -18.10 0.62 -12.61
C ARG A 66 -18.99 -0.56 -12.27
N GLU A 67 -18.53 -1.48 -11.43
CA GLU A 67 -19.32 -2.62 -10.96
C GLU A 67 -20.19 -2.27 -9.74
N SER A 68 -19.99 -1.11 -9.12
CA SER A 68 -20.69 -0.72 -7.90
C SER A 68 -22.15 -0.39 -8.16
N SER A 69 -23.00 -0.79 -7.24
CA SER A 69 -24.44 -0.47 -7.22
C SER A 69 -24.95 -0.48 -5.79
N HIS A 70 -26.18 0.02 -5.56
CA HIS A 70 -26.82 -0.01 -4.24
C HIS A 70 -26.92 -1.42 -3.65
N ASP A 71 -27.20 -2.41 -4.49
CA ASP A 71 -27.36 -3.80 -4.05
C ASP A 71 -26.01 -4.55 -3.94
N ASN A 72 -24.95 -4.01 -4.52
CA ASN A 72 -23.62 -4.58 -4.50
C ASN A 72 -22.57 -3.45 -4.49
N PRO A 73 -22.36 -2.79 -3.34
CA PRO A 73 -21.36 -1.76 -3.24
C PRO A 73 -19.94 -2.34 -3.41
N VAL A 74 -19.14 -1.65 -4.21
CA VAL A 74 -17.77 -2.08 -4.55
C VAL A 74 -16.80 -0.98 -4.20
N GLY A 75 -15.68 -1.37 -3.60
CA GLY A 75 -14.60 -0.47 -3.28
C GLY A 75 -13.24 -0.97 -3.77
N ILE A 76 -12.29 -0.07 -3.69
CA ILE A 76 -10.86 -0.32 -3.89
C ILE A 76 -10.09 0.25 -2.71
N CYS A 77 -9.09 -0.49 -2.25
CA CYS A 77 -8.13 0.04 -1.29
C CYS A 77 -6.87 0.46 -2.06
N GLY A 78 -6.45 1.72 -1.88
CA GLY A 78 -5.34 2.30 -2.63
C GLY A 78 -4.26 2.91 -1.74
N PRO A 79 -2.99 2.91 -2.22
CA PRO A 79 -1.84 3.46 -1.50
C PRO A 79 -1.61 4.93 -1.87
N ILE A 80 -0.80 5.59 -1.07
CA ILE A 80 -0.03 6.76 -1.49
C ILE A 80 1.41 6.31 -1.76
N GLY A 81 1.64 5.95 -3.01
CA GLY A 81 2.92 5.52 -3.57
C GLY A 81 2.81 4.18 -4.33
N PRO A 82 2.70 4.25 -5.66
CA PRO A 82 2.74 5.45 -6.53
C PRO A 82 1.48 6.32 -6.43
N THR A 83 1.54 7.55 -6.95
CA THR A 83 0.44 8.54 -6.92
C THR A 83 0.11 9.08 -8.30
N GLU A 84 0.90 8.80 -9.31
CA GLU A 84 0.78 9.35 -10.65
C GLU A 84 -0.49 8.88 -11.38
N GLN A 85 -1.05 7.73 -10.98
CA GLN A 85 -2.33 7.23 -11.48
C GLN A 85 -3.52 8.04 -10.97
N LEU A 86 -3.45 8.65 -9.77
CA LEU A 86 -4.60 9.29 -9.13
C LEU A 86 -5.21 10.43 -9.97
N PRO A 87 -4.43 11.36 -10.57
CA PRO A 87 -4.98 12.34 -11.50
C PRO A 87 -5.61 11.72 -12.76
N LEU A 88 -5.10 10.57 -13.22
CA LEU A 88 -5.68 9.84 -14.35
C LEU A 88 -7.01 9.21 -13.96
N VAL A 89 -7.13 8.66 -12.74
CA VAL A 89 -8.39 8.14 -12.20
C VAL A 89 -9.46 9.23 -12.23
N ALA A 90 -9.19 10.40 -11.63
CA ALA A 90 -10.14 11.52 -11.61
C ALA A 90 -10.55 11.97 -13.02
N ARG A 91 -9.58 12.04 -13.94
CA ARG A 91 -9.84 12.37 -15.34
C ARG A 91 -10.74 11.33 -16.00
N LEU A 92 -10.44 10.05 -15.85
CA LEU A 92 -11.22 8.95 -16.45
C LEU A 92 -12.64 8.90 -15.88
N VAL A 93 -12.81 9.11 -14.58
CA VAL A 93 -14.13 9.20 -13.94
C VAL A 93 -14.96 10.32 -14.61
N ASN A 94 -14.37 11.50 -14.77
CA ASN A 94 -15.06 12.63 -15.38
C ASN A 94 -15.37 12.43 -16.88
N GLU A 95 -14.38 11.95 -17.66
CA GLU A 95 -14.55 11.77 -19.11
C GLU A 95 -15.50 10.63 -19.48
N LEU A 96 -15.54 9.58 -18.66
CA LEU A 96 -16.39 8.41 -18.87
C LEU A 96 -17.71 8.48 -18.11
N GLU A 97 -17.97 9.58 -17.40
CA GLU A 97 -19.19 9.79 -16.61
C GLU A 97 -19.45 8.64 -15.61
N ILE A 98 -18.42 8.21 -14.86
CA ILE A 98 -18.55 7.13 -13.88
C ILE A 98 -19.19 7.66 -12.61
N ASP A 99 -20.40 7.21 -12.31
CA ASP A 99 -21.10 7.56 -11.07
C ASP A 99 -20.48 6.79 -9.87
N LEU A 100 -19.92 7.54 -8.92
CA LEU A 100 -19.30 6.98 -7.72
C LEU A 100 -20.20 7.04 -6.48
N THR A 101 -21.48 7.35 -6.62
CA THR A 101 -22.38 7.53 -5.47
C THR A 101 -22.58 6.27 -4.63
N THR A 102 -22.33 5.08 -5.19
CA THR A 102 -22.38 3.79 -4.48
C THR A 102 -21.02 3.14 -4.28
N ALA A 103 -19.97 3.74 -4.84
CA ALA A 103 -18.61 3.21 -4.77
C ALA A 103 -17.94 3.56 -3.44
N HIS A 104 -16.94 2.77 -3.05
CA HIS A 104 -16.16 2.99 -1.84
C HIS A 104 -14.66 3.08 -2.13
N PHE A 105 -13.95 3.77 -1.25
CA PHE A 105 -12.50 3.83 -1.26
C PHE A 105 -11.95 3.68 0.17
N TRP A 106 -10.87 2.92 0.30
CA TRP A 106 -10.07 2.85 1.52
C TRP A 106 -8.67 3.35 1.25
N GLY A 107 -8.24 4.40 1.97
CA GLY A 107 -6.83 4.73 2.08
C GLY A 107 -6.10 3.61 2.83
N MET A 108 -4.95 3.17 2.33
CA MET A 108 -4.23 2.03 2.89
C MET A 108 -3.59 2.34 4.24
N ASP A 109 -3.08 3.54 4.39
CA ASP A 109 -2.29 3.99 5.53
C ASP A 109 -2.57 5.45 5.87
N GLU A 110 -2.25 5.86 7.10
CA GLU A 110 -2.09 7.26 7.48
C GLU A 110 -1.04 7.36 8.61
N TRP A 111 -0.37 8.48 8.67
CA TRP A 111 0.62 8.78 9.70
C TRP A 111 -0.01 9.00 11.07
N LEU A 112 0.64 8.49 12.12
CA LEU A 112 0.29 8.80 13.49
C LEU A 112 1.20 9.92 14.02
N GLY A 113 0.61 11.04 14.36
CA GLY A 113 1.32 12.18 14.96
C GLY A 113 1.72 11.93 16.42
N SER A 114 2.60 12.78 16.94
CA SER A 114 3.11 12.70 18.32
C SER A 114 2.03 12.80 19.41
N GLY A 115 0.83 13.26 19.06
CA GLY A 115 -0.34 13.32 19.96
C GLY A 115 -1.13 12.01 20.07
N GLY A 116 -0.67 10.91 19.43
CA GLY A 116 -1.36 9.62 19.43
C GLY A 116 -2.65 9.61 18.60
N ARG A 117 -2.77 10.53 17.64
CA ARG A 117 -3.84 10.61 16.65
C ARG A 117 -3.22 10.65 15.26
N GLU A 118 -4.02 10.32 14.24
CA GLU A 118 -3.68 10.57 12.86
C GLU A 118 -3.23 12.03 12.67
N VAL A 119 -2.35 12.26 11.71
CA VAL A 119 -1.94 13.63 11.37
C VAL A 119 -3.14 14.39 10.81
N ASP A 120 -3.17 15.72 11.05
CA ASP A 120 -4.17 16.59 10.44
C ASP A 120 -4.03 16.57 8.91
N VAL A 121 -5.15 16.68 8.20
CA VAL A 121 -5.18 16.71 6.71
C VAL A 121 -4.30 17.83 6.15
N SER A 122 -4.06 18.91 6.90
CA SER A 122 -3.12 19.97 6.52
C SER A 122 -1.64 19.57 6.62
N HIS A 123 -1.33 18.43 7.24
CA HIS A 123 0.06 17.96 7.36
C HIS A 123 0.65 17.68 5.98
N PRO A 124 1.89 18.13 5.68
CA PRO A 124 2.48 17.98 4.34
C PRO A 124 2.56 16.55 3.82
N LEU A 125 2.63 15.59 4.71
CA LEU A 125 2.75 14.15 4.39
C LEU A 125 1.43 13.39 4.55
N SER A 126 0.29 14.03 4.89
CA SER A 126 -0.98 13.31 5.04
C SER A 126 -1.35 12.58 3.75
N PHE A 127 -1.68 11.32 3.87
CA PHE A 127 -2.09 10.47 2.76
C PHE A 127 -3.54 10.78 2.36
N GLU A 128 -4.42 10.99 3.32
CA GLU A 128 -5.78 11.47 3.03
C GLU A 128 -5.76 12.75 2.19
N ARG A 129 -4.92 13.72 2.57
CA ARG A 129 -4.75 14.95 1.78
C ARG A 129 -4.33 14.63 0.34
N ALA A 130 -3.34 13.75 0.16
CA ALA A 130 -2.84 13.42 -1.17
C ALA A 130 -3.92 12.76 -2.03
N ASP A 131 -4.68 11.81 -1.48
CA ASP A 131 -5.82 11.18 -2.17
C ASP A 131 -6.87 12.21 -2.59
N ARG A 132 -7.24 13.11 -1.67
CA ARG A 132 -8.22 14.17 -1.95
C ARG A 132 -7.72 15.13 -3.04
N GLU A 133 -6.55 15.71 -2.88
CA GLU A 133 -5.99 16.71 -3.81
C GLU A 133 -5.70 16.11 -5.20
N LEU A 134 -5.25 14.86 -5.27
CA LEU A 134 -4.86 14.23 -6.53
C LEU A 134 -6.02 13.56 -7.26
N CYS A 135 -7.04 13.10 -6.55
CA CYS A 135 -8.16 12.36 -7.11
C CYS A 135 -9.52 12.96 -6.76
N PHE A 136 -9.99 12.81 -5.52
CA PHE A 136 -11.40 12.99 -5.18
C PHE A 136 -11.91 14.42 -5.36
N ASP A 137 -11.11 15.44 -5.06
CA ASP A 137 -11.48 16.83 -5.22
C ASP A 137 -11.58 17.26 -6.70
N ARG A 138 -10.96 16.50 -7.59
CA ARG A 138 -10.98 16.76 -9.05
C ARG A 138 -12.17 16.13 -9.76
N ILE A 139 -12.94 15.31 -9.09
CA ILE A 139 -14.13 14.66 -9.65
C ILE A 139 -15.29 15.66 -9.67
N ALA A 140 -16.04 15.69 -10.78
CA ALA A 140 -17.21 16.53 -10.94
C ALA A 140 -18.27 16.22 -9.88
N GLY A 141 -18.91 17.27 -9.33
CA GLY A 141 -19.77 17.16 -8.15
C GLY A 141 -20.90 16.14 -8.27
N HIS A 142 -21.46 15.93 -9.46
CA HIS A 142 -22.54 14.98 -9.71
C HIS A 142 -22.07 13.52 -9.81
N LEU A 143 -20.75 13.28 -9.88
CA LEU A 143 -20.13 11.95 -9.96
C LEU A 143 -19.42 11.57 -8.64
N LYS A 144 -19.31 12.51 -7.70
CA LYS A 144 -18.50 12.32 -6.48
C LYS A 144 -18.97 11.15 -5.62
N MET A 145 -17.99 10.46 -5.09
CA MET A 145 -18.17 9.54 -3.99
C MET A 145 -18.63 10.30 -2.74
N PRO A 146 -19.66 9.84 -2.01
CA PRO A 146 -20.07 10.42 -0.73
C PRO A 146 -18.93 10.35 0.31
N GLU A 147 -18.86 11.34 1.21
CA GLU A 147 -17.83 11.37 2.26
C GLU A 147 -17.86 10.12 3.16
N GLU A 148 -19.02 9.58 3.43
CA GLU A 148 -19.20 8.35 4.20
C GLU A 148 -18.62 7.10 3.53
N ASN A 149 -18.34 7.16 2.23
CA ASN A 149 -17.74 6.07 1.44
C ASN A 149 -16.23 6.26 1.24
N LEU A 150 -15.66 7.36 1.72
CA LEU A 150 -14.23 7.62 1.75
C LEU A 150 -13.69 7.24 3.14
N HIS A 151 -12.95 6.16 3.22
CA HIS A 151 -12.48 5.59 4.47
C HIS A 151 -10.97 5.78 4.60
N PHE A 152 -10.55 6.58 5.58
CA PHE A 152 -9.13 6.77 5.90
C PHE A 152 -8.82 6.21 7.29
N PRO A 153 -7.66 5.55 7.48
CA PRO A 153 -7.29 5.01 8.78
C PRO A 153 -7.09 6.12 9.82
N ALA A 154 -7.69 5.92 10.98
CA ALA A 154 -7.55 6.81 12.13
C ALA A 154 -7.05 6.05 13.36
N ALA A 155 -6.62 6.75 14.42
CA ALA A 155 -6.12 6.15 15.66
C ALA A 155 -7.17 5.26 16.32
N ASP A 156 -8.46 5.65 16.29
CA ASP A 156 -9.56 4.71 16.51
C ASP A 156 -9.83 3.92 15.24
N THR A 157 -9.26 2.73 15.16
CA THR A 157 -9.36 1.87 13.96
C THR A 157 -10.72 1.23 13.77
N LYS A 158 -11.61 1.27 14.76
CA LYS A 158 -12.91 0.56 14.71
C LYS A 158 -13.82 1.00 13.57
N PRO A 159 -14.03 2.32 13.30
CA PRO A 159 -14.84 2.75 12.17
C PRO A 159 -14.27 2.28 10.83
N TYR A 160 -12.94 2.34 10.68
CA TYR A 160 -12.28 1.88 9.47
C TYR A 160 -12.45 0.38 9.26
N VAL A 161 -12.23 -0.43 10.31
CA VAL A 161 -12.46 -1.89 10.24
C VAL A 161 -13.92 -2.21 9.94
N ALA A 162 -14.87 -1.51 10.57
CA ALA A 162 -16.30 -1.72 10.32
C ALA A 162 -16.72 -1.35 8.89
N SER A 163 -16.03 -0.40 8.24
CA SER A 163 -16.36 0.03 6.88
C SER A 163 -16.16 -1.05 5.80
N TRP A 164 -15.42 -2.12 6.12
CA TRP A 164 -15.24 -3.27 5.23
C TRP A 164 -16.46 -4.20 5.20
N GLU A 165 -17.35 -4.11 6.20
CA GLU A 165 -18.50 -4.97 6.30
C GLU A 165 -19.55 -4.64 5.22
N GLY A 166 -19.97 -5.63 4.46
CA GLY A 166 -20.99 -5.48 3.44
C GLY A 166 -20.55 -4.77 2.15
N VAL A 167 -19.28 -4.40 2.03
CA VAL A 167 -18.71 -3.80 0.82
C VAL A 167 -17.67 -4.75 0.23
N ARG A 168 -17.80 -5.03 -1.05
CA ARG A 168 -16.86 -5.88 -1.79
C ARG A 168 -15.60 -5.10 -2.16
N CYS A 169 -14.45 -5.49 -1.64
CA CYS A 169 -13.17 -4.95 -2.09
C CYS A 169 -12.71 -5.67 -3.36
N ALA A 170 -12.89 -5.05 -4.51
CA ALA A 170 -12.51 -5.66 -5.78
C ALA A 170 -10.99 -5.72 -5.95
N VAL A 171 -10.29 -4.66 -5.55
CA VAL A 171 -8.83 -4.58 -5.65
C VAL A 171 -8.26 -3.93 -4.40
N MET A 172 -7.20 -4.53 -3.88
CA MET A 172 -6.26 -3.83 -3.01
C MET A 172 -4.98 -3.58 -3.81
N GLN A 173 -4.75 -2.30 -4.09
CA GLN A 173 -3.63 -1.84 -4.89
C GLN A 173 -2.53 -1.31 -3.97
N GLY A 174 -1.27 -1.58 -4.27
CA GLY A 174 -0.17 -1.06 -3.46
C GLY A 174 1.17 -1.09 -4.17
N GLY A 175 2.10 -0.31 -3.66
CA GLY A 175 3.50 -0.38 -3.99
C GLY A 175 4.28 -1.30 -3.05
N GLN A 176 5.59 -1.28 -3.18
CA GLN A 176 6.49 -1.93 -2.22
C GLN A 176 7.62 -0.98 -1.87
N GLY A 177 7.75 -0.69 -0.59
CA GLY A 177 8.80 0.19 -0.10
C GLY A 177 10.19 -0.45 -0.09
N ASP A 178 11.20 0.35 0.26
CA ASP A 178 12.59 -0.10 0.34
C ASP A 178 12.79 -1.22 1.37
N ILE A 179 11.97 -1.28 2.43
CA ILE A 179 11.97 -2.36 3.42
C ILE A 179 11.35 -3.68 2.89
N LYS A 180 10.69 -3.65 1.74
CA LYS A 180 9.98 -4.79 1.13
C LYS A 180 8.70 -5.16 1.88
N HIS A 181 8.00 -4.16 2.42
CA HIS A 181 6.72 -4.33 3.07
C HIS A 181 5.53 -4.32 2.08
N TRP A 182 4.37 -4.70 2.59
CA TRP A 182 3.06 -4.43 2.02
C TRP A 182 2.31 -3.50 2.97
N ALA A 183 1.78 -2.37 2.48
CA ALA A 183 1.34 -1.27 3.33
C ALA A 183 2.45 -0.93 4.35
N PHE A 184 2.16 -0.35 5.49
CA PHE A 184 3.15 -0.17 6.55
C PHE A 184 3.27 -1.39 7.49
N ASN A 185 3.06 -2.61 6.98
CA ASN A 185 3.32 -3.82 7.74
C ASN A 185 4.83 -4.08 7.83
N ASP A 186 5.54 -3.14 8.44
CA ASP A 186 6.99 -3.23 8.64
C ASP A 186 7.37 -4.43 9.52
N PRO A 187 8.53 -5.04 9.27
CA PRO A 187 9.08 -6.04 10.19
C PRO A 187 9.27 -5.44 11.59
N PRO A 188 8.95 -6.16 12.66
CA PRO A 188 8.99 -5.65 14.02
C PRO A 188 10.41 -5.52 14.58
N ARG A 189 10.53 -4.87 15.73
CA ARG A 189 11.74 -4.91 16.55
C ARG A 189 12.01 -6.34 17.04
N ARG A 190 13.29 -6.62 17.26
CA ARG A 190 13.76 -7.87 17.87
C ARG A 190 13.66 -7.80 19.39
N GLU A 191 12.44 -7.68 19.90
CA GLU A 191 12.15 -7.61 21.32
C GLU A 191 10.88 -8.37 21.68
N GLY A 192 10.67 -8.61 22.98
CA GLY A 192 9.51 -9.35 23.45
C GLY A 192 9.39 -10.72 22.80
N GLU A 193 8.23 -11.00 22.24
CA GLU A 193 7.93 -12.25 21.54
C GLU A 193 8.74 -12.44 20.23
N TYR A 194 9.22 -11.35 19.64
CA TYR A 194 9.98 -11.36 18.39
C TYR A 194 11.50 -11.25 18.59
N THR A 195 12.02 -11.51 19.80
CA THR A 195 13.46 -11.47 20.09
C THR A 195 14.25 -12.44 19.22
N ASP A 196 13.77 -13.68 19.08
CA ASP A 196 14.49 -14.78 18.42
C ASP A 196 13.99 -15.09 17.01
N ALA A 197 12.77 -14.69 16.68
CA ALA A 197 12.16 -14.89 15.37
C ALA A 197 11.16 -13.76 15.03
N PRO A 198 11.00 -13.38 13.74
CA PRO A 198 9.90 -12.52 13.33
C PRO A 198 8.57 -13.29 13.43
N PRO A 199 7.42 -12.60 13.28
CA PRO A 199 6.12 -13.27 13.20
C PRO A 199 6.14 -14.42 12.20
N SER A 200 5.51 -15.52 12.56
CA SER A 200 5.27 -16.61 11.61
C SER A 200 4.34 -16.13 10.47
N PRO A 201 4.32 -16.82 9.32
CA PRO A 201 3.37 -16.48 8.26
C PRO A 201 1.90 -16.53 8.71
N GLU A 202 1.58 -17.35 9.70
CA GLU A 202 0.25 -17.52 10.24
C GLU A 202 -0.14 -16.35 11.14
N GLU A 203 0.73 -15.94 12.04
CA GLU A 203 0.58 -14.73 12.86
C GLU A 203 0.48 -13.49 11.99
N TYR A 204 1.37 -13.34 11.00
CA TYR A 204 1.35 -12.21 10.07
C TYR A 204 0.01 -12.10 9.33
N ARG A 205 -0.53 -13.21 8.82
CA ARG A 205 -1.83 -13.21 8.13
C ARG A 205 -3.00 -12.83 9.03
N GLY A 206 -2.88 -13.03 10.33
CA GLY A 206 -3.90 -12.66 11.32
C GLY A 206 -3.85 -11.20 11.77
N LEU A 207 -2.86 -10.41 11.33
CA LEU A 207 -2.76 -9.00 11.69
C LEU A 207 -3.79 -8.18 10.94
N GLY A 208 -4.67 -7.49 11.66
CA GLY A 208 -5.63 -6.52 11.13
C GLY A 208 -5.10 -5.09 11.13
N THR A 209 -5.98 -4.16 10.79
CA THR A 209 -5.70 -2.72 10.83
C THR A 209 -5.25 -2.30 12.23
N ARG A 210 -4.11 -1.64 12.32
CA ARG A 210 -3.48 -1.31 13.61
C ARG A 210 -2.50 -0.15 13.51
N ILE A 211 -2.12 0.39 14.67
CA ILE A 211 -0.98 1.30 14.82
C ILE A 211 0.30 0.46 14.80
N VAL A 212 1.30 0.96 14.07
CA VAL A 212 2.61 0.33 13.91
C VAL A 212 3.74 1.32 14.15
N GLU A 213 4.86 0.82 14.65
CA GLU A 213 6.13 1.54 14.64
C GLU A 213 6.83 1.28 13.30
N LEU A 214 7.44 2.31 12.71
CA LEU A 214 8.04 2.21 11.39
C LEU A 214 9.53 1.88 11.46
N HIS A 215 9.94 0.99 10.59
CA HIS A 215 11.34 0.60 10.45
C HIS A 215 12.21 1.78 9.98
N PRO A 216 13.47 1.93 10.44
CA PRO A 216 14.36 3.01 10.00
C PRO A 216 14.52 3.15 8.49
N ILE A 217 14.47 2.06 7.73
CA ILE A 217 14.48 2.09 6.25
C ILE A 217 13.23 2.79 5.72
N THR A 218 12.05 2.49 6.27
CA THR A 218 10.79 3.13 5.88
C THR A 218 10.82 4.63 6.17
N LEU A 219 11.34 5.03 7.33
CA LEU A 219 11.52 6.45 7.67
C LEU A 219 12.46 7.15 6.70
N ALA A 220 13.60 6.54 6.38
CA ALA A 220 14.59 7.10 5.46
C ALA A 220 14.03 7.20 4.02
N GLN A 221 13.28 6.19 3.57
CA GLN A 221 12.60 6.23 2.27
C GLN A 221 11.63 7.39 2.19
N ASN A 222 10.72 7.53 3.16
CA ASN A 222 9.71 8.59 3.15
C ASN A 222 10.33 9.98 3.32
N ALA A 223 11.42 10.11 4.08
CA ALA A 223 12.20 11.35 4.09
C ALA A 223 12.71 11.72 2.70
N ARG A 224 13.22 10.75 1.93
CA ARG A 224 13.74 10.94 0.57
C ARG A 224 12.63 11.22 -0.43
N THR A 225 11.56 10.45 -0.43
CA THR A 225 10.52 10.52 -1.48
C THR A 225 9.51 11.65 -1.25
N SER A 226 9.19 11.96 -0.01
CA SER A 226 8.09 12.88 0.33
C SER A 226 8.51 14.02 1.25
N GLY A 227 9.53 13.81 2.09
CA GLY A 227 10.00 14.79 3.06
C GLY A 227 11.09 15.73 2.57
N GLY A 228 11.44 15.70 1.27
CA GLY A 228 12.52 16.53 0.71
C GLY A 228 13.90 16.26 1.33
N GLY A 229 14.13 15.06 1.86
CA GLY A 229 15.33 14.65 2.58
C GLY A 229 15.29 14.95 4.09
N ASN A 230 14.21 15.56 4.59
CA ASN A 230 14.08 15.90 6.01
C ASN A 230 13.42 14.75 6.80
N ILE A 231 14.25 13.91 7.42
CA ILE A 231 13.77 12.78 8.22
C ILE A 231 12.98 13.21 9.47
N THR A 232 13.21 14.44 9.99
CA THR A 232 12.49 14.93 11.16
C THR A 232 11.03 15.29 10.87
N LEU A 233 10.66 15.39 9.60
CA LEU A 233 9.29 15.62 9.17
C LEU A 233 8.46 14.33 9.15
N VAL A 234 9.09 13.15 9.07
CA VAL A 234 8.42 11.86 8.94
C VAL A 234 8.02 11.34 10.32
N PRO A 235 6.72 11.11 10.58
CA PRO A 235 6.28 10.48 11.82
C PRO A 235 6.86 9.08 11.98
N GLN A 236 7.12 8.65 13.21
CA GLN A 236 7.74 7.36 13.52
C GLN A 236 6.72 6.21 13.61
N GLN A 237 5.44 6.55 13.62
CA GLN A 237 4.33 5.61 13.70
C GLN A 237 3.31 5.89 12.60
N ALA A 238 2.55 4.88 12.26
CA ALA A 238 1.46 4.97 11.31
C ALA A 238 0.29 4.08 11.73
N ILE A 239 -0.87 4.32 11.13
CA ILE A 239 -2.01 3.41 11.13
C ILE A 239 -2.01 2.75 9.76
N THR A 240 -2.09 1.43 9.71
CA THR A 240 -1.99 0.67 8.45
C THR A 240 -3.03 -0.43 8.38
N VAL A 241 -3.55 -0.65 7.19
CA VAL A 241 -4.34 -1.85 6.88
C VAL A 241 -3.48 -3.10 7.11
N GLY A 242 -4.09 -4.15 7.63
CA GLY A 242 -3.38 -5.40 7.89
C GLY A 242 -3.48 -6.42 6.76
N PRO A 243 -2.68 -7.51 6.84
CA PRO A 243 -2.85 -8.65 5.96
C PRO A 243 -4.27 -9.25 6.02
N LEU A 244 -4.96 -9.16 7.15
CA LEU A 244 -6.31 -9.67 7.31
C LEU A 244 -7.28 -9.01 6.33
N GLU A 245 -7.28 -7.67 6.21
CA GLU A 245 -8.08 -6.93 5.23
C GLU A 245 -7.57 -7.19 3.81
N THR A 246 -6.24 -7.29 3.63
CA THR A 246 -5.64 -7.58 2.32
C THR A 246 -6.20 -8.87 1.71
N TRP A 247 -6.37 -9.91 2.53
CA TRP A 247 -6.92 -11.19 2.07
C TRP A 247 -8.44 -11.19 1.83
N GLN A 248 -9.13 -10.11 2.17
CA GLN A 248 -10.54 -9.93 1.80
C GLN A 248 -10.71 -9.40 0.38
N ALA A 249 -9.69 -8.75 -0.19
CA ALA A 249 -9.73 -8.26 -1.56
C ALA A 249 -9.74 -9.43 -2.56
N GLU A 250 -10.57 -9.29 -3.61
CA GLU A 250 -10.62 -10.29 -4.70
C GLU A 250 -9.33 -10.34 -5.50
N LYS A 251 -8.65 -9.20 -5.59
CA LYS A 251 -7.35 -9.05 -6.25
C LYS A 251 -6.42 -8.20 -5.40
N VAL A 252 -5.18 -8.64 -5.27
CA VAL A 252 -4.08 -7.83 -4.72
C VAL A 252 -3.13 -7.49 -5.86
N SER A 253 -2.91 -6.21 -6.10
CA SER A 253 -2.05 -5.69 -7.17
C SER A 253 -0.87 -4.95 -6.60
N THR A 254 0.35 -5.41 -6.89
CA THR A 254 1.58 -4.71 -6.52
C THR A 254 2.16 -3.98 -7.72
N TRP A 255 2.20 -2.66 -7.66
CA TRP A 255 2.66 -1.79 -8.73
C TRP A 255 4.05 -1.22 -8.42
N GLN A 256 4.99 -1.39 -9.33
CA GLN A 256 6.38 -0.98 -9.12
C GLN A 256 6.89 -0.27 -10.38
N ALA A 257 6.85 1.06 -10.34
CA ALA A 257 7.25 1.92 -11.43
C ALA A 257 8.79 1.93 -11.56
N GLY A 258 9.28 1.54 -12.71
CA GLY A 258 10.70 1.58 -13.04
C GLY A 258 11.53 0.42 -12.46
N THR A 259 12.50 -0.03 -13.24
CA THR A 259 13.36 -1.16 -12.89
C THR A 259 14.56 -0.77 -12.01
N HIS A 260 14.89 0.52 -11.96
CA HIS A 260 16.02 1.06 -11.24
C HIS A 260 15.69 1.53 -9.82
N ASP A 261 14.40 1.73 -9.49
CA ASP A 261 14.01 2.23 -8.17
C ASP A 261 14.08 1.13 -7.10
N ASN A 262 13.50 -0.02 -7.39
CA ASN A 262 13.46 -1.14 -6.43
C ASN A 262 13.54 -2.52 -7.12
N PRO A 263 14.59 -2.80 -7.92
CA PRO A 263 14.66 -4.03 -8.72
C PRO A 263 14.69 -5.30 -7.86
N LEU A 264 15.30 -5.27 -6.67
CA LEU A 264 15.28 -6.40 -5.75
C LEU A 264 13.87 -6.65 -5.20
N GLY A 265 13.10 -5.59 -4.93
CA GLY A 265 11.72 -5.70 -4.48
C GLY A 265 10.84 -6.43 -5.48
N GLN A 266 10.90 -6.04 -6.76
CA GLN A 266 10.19 -6.73 -7.85
C GLN A 266 10.49 -8.23 -7.88
N ARG A 267 11.78 -8.58 -7.75
CA ARG A 267 12.26 -9.96 -7.80
C ARG A 267 11.86 -10.78 -6.57
N LEU A 268 11.85 -10.16 -5.40
CA LEU A 268 11.40 -10.81 -4.16
C LEU A 268 9.88 -11.00 -4.13
N THR A 269 9.11 -10.11 -4.76
CA THR A 269 7.65 -10.23 -4.87
C THR A 269 7.25 -11.37 -5.81
N ALA A 270 7.93 -11.50 -6.93
CA ALA A 270 7.68 -12.54 -7.92
C ALA A 270 8.16 -13.92 -7.47
#